data_8201e175d5a4af9af621c5648ca9591a
#
_entry.id   8201e175d5a4af9af621c5648ca9591a
#
_cell.length_a   1.000
_cell.length_b   1.000
_cell.length_c   1.000
_cell.angle_alpha   90.00
_cell.angle_beta   90.00
_cell.angle_gamma   90.00
#
_symmetry.space_group_name_H-M   'P 1'
#
loop_
_entity.id
_entity.type
_entity.pdbx_description
1 polymer ?
#
loop_
_entity_poly.entity_id
_entity_poly.type
_entity_poly.pdbx_seq_one_letter_code
_entity_poly.pdbx_strand_id
1 'polypeptide(L)'
;RNDLKCSDGRVIRRDAFKHDDGIKVPLVWNHQHNDPRNVLGHAWLENRPEGVYTYGFFNDSESGEIGKILVKHGDICALSIYANQLQQRGCDVLHGEIREVSLVHAGANPGAFIDSMLKHGEDSDDEAIIYTGMPLYLSHSDADKQEDKADDGEKKETSEKKDEPEKKTDSDEEKTVADV
;
A
#
# COMPACT_ATOMS: atom_id res chain seq x y z
N ARG A 1 10.60 13.85 1.27
CA ARG A 1 12.05 13.90 1.05
C ARG A 1 12.79 14.01 2.37
N ASN A 2 13.93 13.33 2.47
CA ASN A 2 14.82 13.38 3.63
C ASN A 2 15.62 14.68 3.64
N ASP A 3 16.08 15.06 4.84
CA ASP A 3 17.04 16.13 5.08
C ASP A 3 16.61 17.53 4.62
N LEU A 4 15.32 17.70 4.33
CA LEU A 4 14.71 18.99 4.07
C LEU A 4 13.98 19.50 5.31
N LYS A 5 14.12 20.79 5.59
CA LYS A 5 13.41 21.43 6.70
C LYS A 5 11.96 21.62 6.31
N CYS A 6 11.07 20.97 7.06
CA CYS A 6 9.62 21.13 6.95
C CYS A 6 9.17 22.50 7.46
N SER A 7 7.99 22.95 7.04
CA SER A 7 7.40 24.21 7.48
C SER A 7 7.17 24.29 8.99
N ASP A 8 6.96 23.15 9.64
CA ASP A 8 6.84 23.01 11.09
C ASP A 8 8.18 22.92 11.83
N GLY A 9 9.30 23.07 11.11
CA GLY A 9 10.66 23.08 11.63
C GLY A 9 11.31 21.71 11.76
N ARG A 10 10.58 20.62 11.56
CA ARG A 10 11.11 19.25 11.61
C ARG A 10 11.98 18.94 10.38
N VAL A 11 12.90 18.01 10.55
CA VAL A 11 13.71 17.43 9.47
C VAL A 11 13.59 15.91 9.55
N ILE A 12 13.02 15.31 8.53
CA ILE A 12 12.91 13.84 8.45
C ILE A 12 14.27 13.32 8.02
N ARG A 13 14.87 12.48 8.84
CA ARG A 13 16.17 11.90 8.53
C ARG A 13 16.02 10.63 7.71
N ARG A 14 17.09 10.31 6.99
CA ARG A 14 17.15 9.09 6.18
C ARG A 14 16.75 7.88 7.02
N ASP A 15 16.00 6.97 6.41
CA ASP A 15 15.52 5.72 7.00
C ASP A 15 14.58 5.88 8.20
N ALA A 16 14.08 7.09 8.51
CA ALA A 16 13.13 7.32 9.61
C ALA A 16 11.86 6.47 9.48
N PHE A 17 11.44 6.15 8.27
CA PHE A 17 10.27 5.33 7.95
C PHE A 17 10.62 4.04 7.21
N LYS A 18 11.85 3.54 7.35
CA LYS A 18 12.32 2.35 6.61
C LYS A 18 11.48 1.11 6.86
N HIS A 19 10.93 0.95 8.05
CA HIS A 19 10.08 -0.20 8.39
C HIS A 19 8.69 -0.15 7.77
N ASP A 20 8.29 1.00 7.20
CA ASP A 20 7.06 1.16 6.43
C ASP A 20 7.24 0.83 4.94
N ASP A 21 8.42 0.35 4.55
CA ASP A 21 8.68 -0.08 3.17
C ASP A 21 7.74 -1.22 2.75
N GLY A 22 7.09 -1.07 1.59
CA GLY A 22 6.11 -2.03 1.08
C GLY A 22 4.76 -2.04 1.82
N ILE A 23 4.50 -1.12 2.73
CA ILE A 23 3.22 -1.03 3.45
C ILE A 23 2.19 -0.26 2.63
N LYS A 24 0.94 -0.73 2.69
CA LYS A 24 -0.22 -0.06 2.13
C LYS A 24 -0.94 0.76 3.21
N VAL A 25 -1.17 2.04 2.92
CA VAL A 25 -1.87 2.98 3.80
C VAL A 25 -3.03 3.65 3.06
N PRO A 26 -4.04 4.23 3.75
CA PRO A 26 -5.06 5.04 3.11
C PRO A 26 -4.49 6.26 2.39
N LEU A 27 -5.05 6.59 1.22
CA LEU A 27 -4.91 7.88 0.57
C LEU A 27 -6.14 8.72 0.93
N VAL A 28 -5.94 9.86 1.58
CA VAL A 28 -7.04 10.67 2.10
C VAL A 28 -6.94 12.12 1.67
N TRP A 29 -8.02 12.86 1.87
CA TRP A 29 -8.08 14.30 1.64
C TRP A 29 -7.67 15.09 2.89
N ASN A 30 -6.63 15.89 2.78
CA ASN A 30 -6.24 16.94 3.74
C ASN A 30 -6.24 16.49 5.21
N HIS A 31 -5.70 15.28 5.50
CA HIS A 31 -5.64 14.67 6.83
C HIS A 31 -7.00 14.42 7.51
N GLN A 32 -8.08 14.38 6.73
CA GLN A 32 -9.42 14.16 7.25
C GLN A 32 -9.78 12.67 7.30
N HIS A 33 -9.02 11.91 8.07
CA HIS A 33 -9.15 10.45 8.19
C HIS A 33 -10.30 9.99 9.11
N ASN A 34 -11.02 10.90 9.73
CA ASN A 34 -12.17 10.61 10.61
C ASN A 34 -13.51 10.49 9.85
N ASP A 35 -13.55 10.81 8.57
CA ASP A 35 -14.73 10.67 7.72
C ASP A 35 -14.40 9.75 6.53
N PRO A 36 -15.08 8.60 6.39
CA PRO A 36 -14.83 7.66 5.30
C PRO A 36 -15.03 8.25 3.91
N ARG A 37 -15.80 9.33 3.78
CA ARG A 37 -15.99 10.05 2.51
C ARG A 37 -14.72 10.77 2.04
N ASN A 38 -13.77 11.00 2.94
CA ASN A 38 -12.48 11.61 2.61
C ASN A 38 -11.41 10.59 2.21
N VAL A 39 -11.73 9.30 2.17
CA VAL A 39 -10.85 8.26 1.66
C VAL A 39 -10.92 8.28 0.14
N LEU A 40 -9.85 8.74 -0.49
CA LEU A 40 -9.72 8.84 -1.94
C LEU A 40 -9.26 7.54 -2.58
N GLY A 41 -8.61 6.68 -1.78
CA GLY A 41 -8.03 5.46 -2.24
C GLY A 41 -7.03 4.88 -1.27
N HIS A 42 -5.94 4.33 -1.81
CA HIS A 42 -4.84 3.80 -1.01
C HIS A 42 -3.50 4.15 -1.64
N ALA A 43 -2.44 4.02 -0.87
CA ALA A 43 -1.08 4.30 -1.31
C ALA A 43 -0.14 3.20 -0.81
N TRP A 44 0.78 2.77 -1.67
CA TRP A 44 1.91 1.92 -1.32
C TRP A 44 3.12 2.78 -1.05
N LEU A 45 3.86 2.45 -0.01
CA LEU A 45 5.07 3.16 0.41
C LEU A 45 6.31 2.43 -0.05
N GLU A 46 7.31 3.18 -0.50
CA GLU A 46 8.63 2.68 -0.86
C GLU A 46 9.69 3.56 -0.21
N ASN A 47 10.53 2.97 0.65
CA ASN A 47 11.63 3.70 1.26
C ASN A 47 12.85 3.69 0.35
N ARG A 48 13.27 4.88 -0.06
CA ARG A 48 14.47 5.11 -0.87
C ARG A 48 15.47 5.97 -0.11
N PRO A 49 16.74 6.03 -0.56
CA PRO A 49 17.77 6.88 0.06
C PRO A 49 17.37 8.35 0.19
N GLU A 50 16.58 8.87 -0.76
CA GLU A 50 16.18 10.29 -0.82
C GLU A 50 14.91 10.61 -0.02
N GLY A 51 14.16 9.60 0.36
CA GLY A 51 12.88 9.76 1.07
C GLY A 51 11.94 8.60 0.90
N VAL A 52 10.74 8.74 1.42
CA VAL A 52 9.65 7.80 1.16
C VAL A 52 8.90 8.24 -0.08
N TYR A 53 8.81 7.34 -1.03
CA TYR A 53 8.01 7.48 -2.24
C TYR A 53 6.67 6.82 -2.03
N THR A 54 5.65 7.30 -2.72
CA THR A 54 4.31 6.74 -2.61
C THR A 54 3.67 6.55 -3.97
N TYR A 55 2.93 5.45 -4.11
CA TYR A 55 2.15 5.10 -5.29
C TYR A 55 0.69 5.11 -4.88
N GLY A 56 -0.03 6.15 -5.27
CA GLY A 56 -1.43 6.35 -4.90
C GLY A 56 -2.37 5.82 -5.97
N PHE A 57 -3.37 5.07 -5.53
CA PHE A 57 -4.44 4.52 -6.35
C PHE A 57 -5.75 5.13 -5.88
N PHE A 58 -6.49 5.73 -6.80
CA PHE A 58 -7.82 6.28 -6.51
C PHE A 58 -8.88 5.18 -6.55
N ASN A 59 -9.85 5.28 -5.65
CA ASN A 59 -11.05 4.44 -5.68
C ASN A 59 -12.07 4.97 -6.70
N ASP A 60 -13.01 4.12 -7.15
CA ASP A 60 -14.16 4.49 -7.98
C ASP A 60 -15.27 5.19 -7.18
N SER A 61 -14.92 5.85 -6.09
CA SER A 61 -15.83 6.65 -5.29
C SER A 61 -15.90 8.07 -5.82
N GLU A 62 -16.97 8.79 -5.50
CA GLU A 62 -17.10 10.21 -5.83
C GLU A 62 -15.88 11.02 -5.38
N SER A 63 -15.40 10.78 -4.16
CA SER A 63 -14.23 11.46 -3.61
C SER A 63 -12.94 11.07 -4.34
N GLY A 64 -12.79 9.79 -4.70
CA GLY A 64 -11.66 9.29 -5.49
C GLY A 64 -11.60 9.94 -6.86
N GLU A 65 -12.73 10.04 -7.57
CA GLU A 65 -12.83 10.70 -8.88
C GLU A 65 -12.53 12.20 -8.79
N ILE A 66 -13.05 12.88 -7.76
CA ILE A 66 -12.71 14.29 -7.54
C ILE A 66 -11.20 14.46 -7.31
N GLY A 67 -10.60 13.64 -6.44
CA GLY A 67 -9.16 13.67 -6.18
C GLY A 67 -8.33 13.43 -7.45
N LYS A 68 -8.72 12.44 -8.25
CA LYS A 68 -8.11 12.11 -9.55
C LYS A 68 -8.17 13.29 -10.52
N ILE A 69 -9.32 13.96 -10.64
CA ILE A 69 -9.50 15.10 -11.51
C ILE A 69 -8.60 16.28 -11.06
N LEU A 70 -8.57 16.59 -9.77
CA LEU A 70 -7.77 17.69 -9.23
C LEU A 70 -6.27 17.48 -9.46
N VAL A 71 -5.78 16.25 -9.28
CA VAL A 71 -4.39 15.90 -9.57
C VAL A 71 -4.10 15.95 -11.07
N LYS A 72 -5.00 15.43 -11.91
CA LYS A 72 -4.85 15.44 -13.37
C LYS A 72 -4.76 16.87 -13.94
N HIS A 73 -5.50 17.80 -13.38
CA HIS A 73 -5.48 19.21 -13.79
C HIS A 73 -4.31 19.98 -13.17
N GLY A 74 -3.64 19.42 -12.16
CA GLY A 74 -2.55 20.10 -11.45
C GLY A 74 -3.01 21.09 -10.38
N ASP A 75 -4.29 21.09 -10.04
CA ASP A 75 -4.85 21.93 -8.97
C ASP A 75 -4.33 21.47 -7.60
N ILE A 76 -4.08 20.18 -7.47
CA ILE A 76 -3.43 19.56 -6.32
C ILE A 76 -2.18 18.83 -6.79
N CYS A 77 -1.04 19.27 -6.28
CA CYS A 77 0.28 18.71 -6.62
C CYS A 77 1.13 18.37 -5.40
N ALA A 78 0.62 18.56 -4.19
CA ALA A 78 1.37 18.31 -2.96
C ALA A 78 0.82 17.11 -2.18
N LEU A 79 1.76 16.39 -1.55
CA LEU A 79 1.47 15.29 -0.65
C LEU A 79 1.89 15.65 0.78
N SER A 80 1.23 15.02 1.73
CA SER A 80 1.61 15.05 3.13
C SER A 80 1.43 13.67 3.74
N ILE A 81 2.04 13.42 4.89
CA ILE A 81 1.85 12.19 5.65
C ILE A 81 1.34 12.52 7.06
N TYR A 82 0.48 11.67 7.58
CA TYR A 82 0.27 11.59 9.02
C TYR A 82 1.08 10.40 9.55
N ALA A 83 1.93 10.68 10.54
CA ALA A 83 2.75 9.66 11.17
C ALA A 83 2.64 9.76 12.69
N ASN A 84 2.65 8.61 13.35
CA ASN A 84 2.69 8.50 14.80
C ASN A 84 3.99 7.84 15.29
N GLN A 85 4.09 7.56 16.57
CA GLN A 85 5.26 6.94 17.22
C GLN A 85 6.60 7.63 16.88
N LEU A 86 6.56 8.95 16.70
CA LEU A 86 7.73 9.72 16.30
C LEU A 86 8.79 9.71 17.38
N GLN A 87 10.02 9.35 17.00
CA GLN A 87 11.21 9.53 17.82
C GLN A 87 12.01 10.70 17.28
N GLN A 88 12.21 11.71 18.11
CA GLN A 88 12.86 12.95 17.69
C GLN A 88 14.08 13.26 18.58
N ARG A 89 15.09 13.88 17.96
CA ARG A 89 16.20 14.51 18.65
C ARG A 89 16.29 15.97 18.19
N GLY A 90 15.86 16.90 19.03
CA GLY A 90 15.67 18.28 18.60
C GLY A 90 14.65 18.36 17.45
N CYS A 91 15.03 18.89 16.30
CA CYS A 91 14.20 18.97 15.12
C CYS A 91 14.25 17.70 14.24
N ASP A 92 15.15 16.79 14.52
CA ASP A 92 15.39 15.60 13.69
C ASP A 92 14.39 14.49 14.03
N VAL A 93 13.61 14.05 13.06
CA VAL A 93 12.77 12.86 13.13
C VAL A 93 13.61 11.67 12.69
N LEU A 94 13.86 10.75 13.62
CA LEU A 94 14.72 9.58 13.42
C LEU A 94 13.91 8.30 13.20
N HIS A 95 12.66 8.28 13.65
CA HIS A 95 11.73 7.15 13.52
C HIS A 95 10.29 7.65 13.59
N GLY A 96 9.36 6.91 12.99
CA GLY A 96 7.93 7.10 13.04
C GLY A 96 7.22 6.04 12.23
N GLU A 97 5.90 5.95 12.33
CA GLU A 97 5.05 5.06 11.53
C GLU A 97 4.09 5.91 10.70
N ILE A 98 4.12 5.75 9.39
CA ILE A 98 3.20 6.43 8.46
C ILE A 98 1.85 5.72 8.53
N ARG A 99 0.81 6.49 8.84
CA ARG A 99 -0.55 5.99 9.00
C ARG A 99 -1.46 6.31 7.80
N GLU A 100 -1.13 7.36 7.07
CA GLU A 100 -1.84 7.77 5.85
C GLU A 100 -0.92 8.62 4.96
N VAL A 101 -1.29 8.69 3.69
CA VAL A 101 -0.83 9.71 2.74
C VAL A 101 -2.02 10.61 2.41
N SER A 102 -1.80 11.91 2.36
CA SER A 102 -2.84 12.89 2.04
C SER A 102 -2.52 13.68 0.79
N LEU A 103 -3.54 13.90 -0.04
CA LEU A 103 -3.56 15.01 -0.98
C LEU A 103 -3.80 16.30 -0.21
N VAL A 104 -2.94 17.30 -0.38
CA VAL A 104 -3.03 18.60 0.31
C VAL A 104 -2.72 19.74 -0.65
N HIS A 105 -3.21 20.95 -0.34
CA HIS A 105 -2.87 22.15 -1.11
C HIS A 105 -1.39 22.55 -0.91
N ALA A 106 -0.87 22.33 0.30
CA ALA A 106 0.52 22.58 0.63
C ALA A 106 1.02 21.56 1.68
N GLY A 107 2.07 20.82 1.33
CA GLY A 107 2.71 19.88 2.24
C GLY A 107 3.70 20.56 3.19
N ALA A 108 3.87 20.01 4.40
CA ALA A 108 4.88 20.50 5.34
C ALA A 108 6.31 20.29 4.83
N ASN A 109 6.57 19.18 4.14
CA ASN A 109 7.86 18.89 3.53
C ASN A 109 7.94 19.50 2.12
N PRO A 110 8.87 20.41 1.83
CA PRO A 110 8.94 21.11 0.54
C PRO A 110 9.28 20.22 -0.65
N GLY A 111 9.72 18.99 -0.41
CA GLY A 111 9.97 17.99 -1.44
C GLY A 111 8.87 16.92 -1.58
N ALA A 112 7.73 17.09 -0.91
CA ALA A 112 6.63 16.14 -0.99
C ALA A 112 5.58 16.62 -2.02
N PHE A 113 5.83 16.30 -3.29
CA PHE A 113 4.94 16.65 -4.40
C PHE A 113 4.73 15.46 -5.34
N ILE A 114 3.70 15.57 -6.18
CA ILE A 114 3.34 14.57 -7.17
C ILE A 114 4.17 14.84 -8.43
N ASP A 115 5.01 13.88 -8.82
CA ASP A 115 5.88 14.01 -10.00
C ASP A 115 5.14 13.72 -11.31
N SER A 116 4.27 12.71 -11.30
CA SER A 116 3.52 12.30 -12.47
C SER A 116 2.27 11.51 -12.13
N MET A 117 1.37 11.44 -13.11
CA MET A 117 0.17 10.61 -13.08
C MET A 117 0.24 9.64 -14.24
N LEU A 118 0.23 8.34 -13.96
CA LEU A 118 0.25 7.29 -14.97
C LEU A 118 -1.19 6.88 -15.30
N LYS A 119 -1.46 6.68 -16.58
CA LYS A 119 -2.68 6.02 -17.05
C LYS A 119 -2.35 4.57 -17.33
N HIS A 120 -3.16 3.65 -16.84
CA HIS A 120 -3.03 2.24 -17.14
C HIS A 120 -3.81 1.93 -18.43
N GLY A 121 -3.07 1.80 -19.57
CA GLY A 121 -3.64 1.45 -20.88
C GLY A 121 -4.30 2.60 -21.64
N GLU A 122 -4.41 2.47 -22.98
CA GLU A 122 -5.05 3.47 -23.86
C GLU A 122 -6.58 3.50 -23.71
N ASP A 123 -7.20 2.47 -23.12
CA ASP A 123 -8.65 2.26 -23.04
C ASP A 123 -9.23 2.06 -21.63
N SER A 124 -8.44 2.16 -20.55
CA SER A 124 -9.00 2.07 -19.19
C SER A 124 -9.02 3.42 -18.52
N ASP A 125 -10.21 3.96 -18.34
CA ASP A 125 -10.46 5.17 -17.53
C ASP A 125 -10.22 4.94 -16.02
N ASP A 126 -9.83 3.72 -15.60
CA ASP A 126 -10.14 3.23 -14.27
C ASP A 126 -9.00 3.26 -13.24
N GLU A 127 -7.72 3.48 -13.62
CA GLU A 127 -6.66 3.56 -12.62
C GLU A 127 -5.70 4.71 -12.88
N ALA A 128 -5.76 5.73 -12.03
CA ALA A 128 -4.75 6.77 -11.98
C ALA A 128 -3.76 6.46 -10.85
N ILE A 129 -2.51 6.25 -11.21
CA ILE A 129 -1.42 6.04 -10.27
C ILE A 129 -0.69 7.37 -10.11
N ILE A 130 -0.58 7.85 -8.87
CA ILE A 130 0.26 8.99 -8.53
C ILE A 130 1.68 8.47 -8.34
N TYR A 131 2.60 8.99 -9.12
CA TYR A 131 3.97 8.55 -9.16
C TYR A 131 4.92 9.66 -8.71
N THR A 132 5.85 9.33 -7.84
CA THR A 132 6.85 10.28 -7.32
C THR A 132 8.27 9.80 -7.64
N GLY A 133 8.72 9.99 -8.88
CA GLY A 133 10.07 9.61 -9.31
C GLY A 133 10.11 8.46 -10.34
N MET A 134 11.06 7.61 -10.46
CA MET A 134 11.29 6.64 -11.54
C MET A 134 10.18 5.57 -11.71
N PRO A 135 9.99 5.00 -12.94
CA PRO A 135 8.93 4.02 -13.21
C PRO A 135 9.01 2.81 -12.29
N LEU A 136 7.89 2.47 -11.65
CA LEU A 136 7.72 1.21 -10.95
C LEU A 136 7.51 0.12 -12.00
N TYR A 137 8.44 -0.81 -12.09
CA TYR A 137 8.16 -2.11 -12.70
C TYR A 137 7.37 -2.92 -11.67
N LEU A 138 6.05 -2.71 -11.62
CA LEU A 138 5.17 -3.67 -10.99
C LEU A 138 5.24 -4.94 -11.86
N SER A 139 6.15 -5.83 -11.50
CA SER A 139 6.07 -7.20 -12.01
C SER A 139 4.80 -7.80 -11.41
N HIS A 140 3.69 -7.68 -12.12
CA HIS A 140 2.65 -8.67 -11.97
C HIS A 140 3.31 -9.97 -12.36
N SER A 141 3.63 -10.79 -11.38
CA SER A 141 3.88 -12.19 -11.62
C SER A 141 2.55 -12.76 -12.11
N ASP A 142 2.35 -12.77 -13.42
CA ASP A 142 1.42 -13.67 -14.09
C ASP A 142 1.91 -15.10 -13.88
N ALA A 143 1.84 -15.54 -12.64
CA ALA A 143 2.01 -16.93 -12.26
C ALA A 143 0.62 -17.54 -12.20
N ASP A 144 -0.06 -17.61 -13.36
CA ASP A 144 -1.14 -18.58 -13.58
C ASP A 144 -1.64 -18.50 -15.03
N LYS A 145 -0.78 -18.88 -15.99
CA LYS A 145 -1.20 -19.46 -17.28
C LYS A 145 -0.06 -20.29 -17.84
N GLN A 146 0.18 -21.44 -17.24
CA GLN A 146 0.71 -22.56 -17.99
C GLN A 146 -0.48 -23.37 -18.49
N GLU A 147 -0.80 -23.15 -19.75
CA GLU A 147 -1.62 -24.06 -20.53
C GLU A 147 -0.86 -25.40 -20.64
N ASP A 148 -1.47 -26.44 -20.08
CA ASP A 148 -1.12 -27.82 -20.34
C ASP A 148 -1.25 -28.09 -21.85
N LYS A 149 -0.10 -28.21 -22.51
CA LYS A 149 -0.01 -28.92 -23.77
C LYS A 149 0.24 -30.39 -23.47
N ALA A 150 -0.82 -31.16 -23.72
CA ALA A 150 -0.81 -32.58 -23.79
C ALA A 150 0.36 -33.09 -24.65
N ASP A 151 1.13 -33.99 -24.08
CA ASP A 151 1.92 -34.98 -24.84
C ASP A 151 1.39 -36.38 -24.51
N ASP A 152 1.00 -37.04 -25.58
CA ASP A 152 0.41 -38.36 -25.67
C ASP A 152 1.55 -39.41 -25.68
N GLY A 153 1.49 -40.41 -24.82
CA GLY A 153 2.50 -41.47 -24.83
C GLY A 153 2.31 -42.55 -23.76
N GLU A 154 1.40 -43.47 -24.04
CA GLU A 154 1.39 -44.94 -23.77
C GLU A 154 1.92 -45.57 -22.48
N LYS A 155 0.97 -46.24 -21.84
CA LYS A 155 0.97 -47.61 -21.27
C LYS A 155 2.05 -48.05 -20.26
N LYS A 156 1.64 -48.44 -19.06
CA LYS A 156 1.47 -49.87 -18.66
C LYS A 156 0.93 -50.01 -17.21
N GLU A 157 0.02 -50.97 -17.10
CA GLU A 157 -0.59 -51.64 -15.96
C GLU A 157 0.40 -52.13 -14.89
N THR A 158 -0.01 -52.13 -13.64
CA THR A 158 -0.28 -53.28 -12.74
C THR A 158 -0.53 -52.79 -11.32
N SER A 159 -1.70 -52.95 -10.81
CA SER A 159 -2.24 -53.93 -9.87
C SER A 159 -1.71 -53.90 -8.44
N GLU A 160 -2.70 -53.84 -7.59
CA GLU A 160 -2.98 -54.54 -6.30
C GLU A 160 -2.73 -53.78 -5.01
N LYS A 161 -3.85 -53.44 -4.39
CA LYS A 161 -4.55 -54.01 -3.21
C LYS A 161 -4.16 -53.50 -1.83
N LYS A 162 -5.26 -53.03 -1.17
CA LYS A 162 -5.68 -53.33 0.23
C LYS A 162 -4.82 -52.78 1.36
N ASP A 163 -5.32 -52.19 2.39
CA ASP A 163 -6.40 -52.44 3.34
C ASP A 163 -6.59 -51.20 4.26
N GLU A 164 -7.83 -50.87 4.50
CA GLU A 164 -8.33 -50.26 5.75
C GLU A 164 -8.40 -51.37 6.83
N PRO A 165 -8.58 -51.14 8.14
CA PRO A 165 -9.54 -50.25 8.76
C PRO A 165 -9.26 -49.72 10.20
N GLU A 166 -10.15 -48.80 10.62
CA GLU A 166 -10.77 -48.68 11.96
C GLU A 166 -9.92 -48.35 13.21
N LYS A 167 -10.30 -47.55 14.12
CA LYS A 167 -11.51 -47.18 14.86
C LYS A 167 -11.18 -46.34 16.10
N LYS A 168 -12.09 -45.36 16.41
CA LYS A 168 -12.60 -45.00 17.74
C LYS A 168 -11.61 -44.45 18.79
N THR A 169 -11.95 -43.53 19.67
CA THR A 169 -13.17 -42.94 20.29
C THR A 169 -12.75 -41.83 21.24
N ASP A 170 -13.65 -40.86 21.39
CA ASP A 170 -14.16 -40.21 22.62
C ASP A 170 -13.14 -39.64 23.62
N SER A 171 -13.33 -38.51 24.19
CA SER A 171 -14.43 -37.90 24.92
C SER A 171 -14.02 -36.54 25.49
N ASP A 172 -14.95 -35.58 25.43
CA ASP A 172 -15.47 -34.72 26.49
C ASP A 172 -14.54 -34.17 27.59
N GLU A 173 -14.59 -32.86 27.78
CA GLU A 173 -15.18 -32.11 28.91
C GLU A 173 -14.76 -30.62 28.85
N GLU A 174 -15.67 -29.77 28.58
CA GLU A 174 -16.39 -28.73 29.33
C GLU A 174 -15.73 -28.26 30.64
N LYS A 175 -15.57 -26.92 30.72
CA LYS A 175 -15.89 -26.00 31.83
C LYS A 175 -15.31 -24.61 31.57
N THR A 176 -16.09 -23.63 31.19
CA THR A 176 -16.88 -22.59 31.90
C THR A 176 -16.18 -21.81 33.02
N VAL A 177 -16.44 -20.49 32.89
CA VAL A 177 -16.61 -19.45 33.95
C VAL A 177 -15.31 -18.76 34.39
N ALA A 178 -15.19 -17.48 34.51
CA ALA A 178 -15.88 -16.20 34.52
C ALA A 178 -14.95 -15.18 35.18
N ASP A 179 -15.17 -13.93 34.81
CA ASP A 179 -15.04 -12.69 35.60
C ASP A 179 -13.77 -12.42 36.45
N VAL A 180 -13.08 -11.37 36.12
CA VAL A 180 -13.07 -10.06 36.81
C VAL A 180 -12.55 -8.99 35.81
#